data_8ffece53c3aa9ba6f5e8bb58600153c7
#
_entry.id   8ffece53c3aa9ba6f5e8bb58600153c7
#
_cell.length_a   1.000
_cell.length_b   1.000
_cell.length_c   1.000
_cell.angle_alpha   90.00
_cell.angle_beta   90.00
_cell.angle_gamma   90.00
#
_symmetry.space_group_name_H-M   'P 1'
#
loop_
_entity.id
_entity.type
_entity.pdbx_description
1 polymer ?
#
loop_
_entity_poly.entity_id
_entity_poly.type
_entity_poly.pdbx_seq_one_letter_code
_entity_poly.pdbx_strand_id
1 'polypeptide(L)'
;MTVGALIFAFDNDHIDYLAMAAWTASNIRRHLDIPVAVVTDQSTGYDFDQVILCENTASDDRWFDDFATKMPWHNRTRAQAYELSPWDQTLVLDADFVVASDQLRTVLESDQDFLAHRWAYDITGQDDFRQYNYFGYNHMPMWWATVMMFRRSLQAQLIFASMTMVRDNWTHYRNLYKNPRPTYRNDHALSIALNIVDGHTASSTSIPWSLASLIPAHQLTQLQQDSYRVDFVNSQGKPRWIELQGQDFHAMGKQHLGAIVASHS
;
A
#
# COMPACT_ATOMS: atom_id res chain seq x y z
N MET A 1 18.42 -17.64 -1.54
CA MET A 1 17.59 -16.53 -1.00
C MET A 1 16.22 -16.68 -1.61
N THR A 2 15.19 -16.86 -0.78
CA THR A 2 13.80 -16.98 -1.22
C THR A 2 13.21 -15.59 -1.41
N VAL A 3 12.43 -15.38 -2.49
CA VAL A 3 11.80 -14.10 -2.83
C VAL A 3 10.31 -14.31 -3.01
N GLY A 4 9.48 -13.40 -2.49
CA GLY A 4 8.04 -13.45 -2.70
C GLY A 4 7.34 -12.16 -2.29
N ALA A 5 6.04 -12.10 -2.56
CA ALA A 5 5.19 -10.99 -2.21
C ALA A 5 4.33 -11.30 -0.98
N LEU A 6 4.03 -10.29 -0.17
CA LEU A 6 3.16 -10.37 1.00
C LEU A 6 2.06 -9.33 0.90
N ILE A 7 0.82 -9.77 0.94
CA ILE A 7 -0.37 -8.91 0.91
C ILE A 7 -1.14 -9.07 2.22
N PHE A 8 -1.60 -7.96 2.79
CA PHE A 8 -2.49 -7.96 3.96
C PHE A 8 -3.92 -7.71 3.48
N ALA A 9 -4.82 -8.66 3.75
CA ALA A 9 -6.21 -8.61 3.30
C ALA A 9 -7.15 -9.03 4.43
N PHE A 10 -7.89 -8.06 4.95
CA PHE A 10 -8.88 -8.23 6.01
C PHE A 10 -10.20 -7.66 5.53
N ASP A 11 -11.17 -8.53 5.28
CA ASP A 11 -12.48 -8.15 4.76
C ASP A 11 -13.27 -7.32 5.76
N ASN A 12 -14.21 -6.55 5.23
CA ASN A 12 -15.22 -5.87 6.00
C ASN A 12 -16.58 -5.95 5.28
N ASP A 13 -17.63 -5.43 5.90
CA ASP A 13 -19.01 -5.53 5.40
C ASP A 13 -19.23 -4.91 4.00
N HIS A 14 -18.27 -4.17 3.48
CA HIS A 14 -18.40 -3.40 2.22
C HIS A 14 -17.39 -3.79 1.15
N ILE A 15 -16.24 -4.35 1.53
CA ILE A 15 -15.14 -4.62 0.63
C ILE A 15 -14.57 -6.00 0.89
N ASP A 16 -14.52 -6.80 -0.16
CA ASP A 16 -13.81 -8.09 -0.22
C ASP A 16 -12.33 -7.82 -0.57
N TYR A 17 -11.52 -7.59 0.48
CA TYR A 17 -10.09 -7.39 0.31
C TYR A 17 -9.36 -8.68 -0.08
N LEU A 18 -9.92 -9.87 0.27
CA LEU A 18 -9.34 -11.14 -0.13
C LEU A 18 -9.48 -11.37 -1.63
N ALA A 19 -10.63 -11.05 -2.22
CA ALA A 19 -10.80 -11.09 -3.68
C ALA A 19 -9.84 -10.13 -4.39
N MET A 20 -9.69 -8.89 -3.87
CA MET A 20 -8.71 -7.93 -4.40
C MET A 20 -7.28 -8.47 -4.31
N ALA A 21 -6.90 -9.03 -3.16
CA ALA A 21 -5.58 -9.61 -2.94
C ALA A 21 -5.30 -10.79 -3.88
N ALA A 22 -6.30 -11.67 -4.12
CA ALA A 22 -6.19 -12.78 -5.04
C ALA A 22 -5.98 -12.31 -6.49
N TRP A 23 -6.73 -11.28 -6.91
CA TRP A 23 -6.57 -10.65 -8.21
C TRP A 23 -5.17 -10.00 -8.33
N THR A 24 -4.73 -9.27 -7.31
CA THR A 24 -3.37 -8.69 -7.26
C THR A 24 -2.31 -9.79 -7.28
N ALA A 25 -2.51 -10.91 -6.56
CA ALA A 25 -1.59 -12.05 -6.57
C ALA A 25 -1.45 -12.67 -7.96
N SER A 26 -2.55 -12.80 -8.73
CA SER A 26 -2.50 -13.30 -10.11
C SER A 26 -1.67 -12.37 -11.02
N ASN A 27 -1.78 -11.06 -10.83
CA ASN A 27 -1.00 -10.07 -11.56
C ASN A 27 0.49 -10.10 -11.17
N ILE A 28 0.81 -10.25 -9.88
CA ILE A 28 2.18 -10.41 -9.38
C ILE A 28 2.83 -11.64 -10.02
N ARG A 29 2.17 -12.79 -9.99
CA ARG A 29 2.70 -14.00 -10.62
C ARG A 29 2.95 -13.80 -12.11
N ARG A 30 2.02 -13.15 -12.82
CA ARG A 30 2.14 -12.91 -14.25
C ARG A 30 3.31 -11.99 -14.62
N HIS A 31 3.51 -10.90 -13.89
CA HIS A 31 4.52 -9.89 -14.24
C HIS A 31 5.86 -10.13 -13.56
N LEU A 32 5.86 -10.61 -12.31
CA LEU A 32 7.07 -10.73 -11.50
C LEU A 32 7.58 -12.17 -11.38
N ASP A 33 6.72 -13.16 -11.63
CA ASP A 33 7.04 -14.60 -11.52
C ASP A 33 7.55 -14.97 -10.11
N ILE A 34 6.89 -14.44 -9.06
CA ILE A 34 7.21 -14.73 -7.68
C ILE A 34 5.97 -15.23 -6.91
N PRO A 35 6.15 -16.10 -5.89
CA PRO A 35 5.06 -16.58 -5.05
C PRO A 35 4.47 -15.46 -4.19
N VAL A 36 3.19 -15.62 -3.82
CA VAL A 36 2.44 -14.65 -3.04
C VAL A 36 1.85 -15.27 -1.79
N ALA A 37 2.18 -14.70 -0.63
CA ALA A 37 1.53 -15.00 0.63
C ALA A 37 0.48 -13.93 0.97
N VAL A 38 -0.63 -14.35 1.56
CA VAL A 38 -1.64 -13.44 2.13
C VAL A 38 -1.68 -13.56 3.64
N VAL A 39 -1.75 -12.42 4.33
CA VAL A 39 -2.04 -12.32 5.77
C VAL A 39 -3.49 -11.92 5.94
N THR A 40 -4.26 -12.74 6.64
CA THR A 40 -5.71 -12.54 6.82
C THR A 40 -6.16 -13.12 8.16
N ASP A 41 -7.37 -12.81 8.61
CA ASP A 41 -7.98 -13.32 9.84
C ASP A 41 -8.96 -14.47 9.59
N GLN A 42 -9.11 -14.90 8.34
CA GLN A 42 -10.04 -15.97 7.97
C GLN A 42 -9.42 -16.96 6.96
N SER A 43 -9.98 -18.18 6.93
CA SER A 43 -9.64 -19.13 5.88
C SER A 43 -10.19 -18.65 4.53
N THR A 44 -9.47 -18.93 3.46
CA THR A 44 -9.85 -18.50 2.11
C THR A 44 -9.78 -19.64 1.12
N GLY A 45 -10.67 -19.63 0.12
CA GLY A 45 -10.63 -20.53 -1.03
C GLY A 45 -9.87 -19.94 -2.23
N TYR A 46 -9.37 -18.70 -2.12
CA TYR A 46 -8.57 -18.08 -3.17
C TYR A 46 -7.18 -18.70 -3.27
N ASP A 47 -6.62 -18.68 -4.48
CA ASP A 47 -5.31 -19.26 -4.79
C ASP A 47 -4.17 -18.34 -4.34
N PHE A 48 -3.56 -18.68 -3.20
CA PHE A 48 -2.32 -18.09 -2.70
C PHE A 48 -1.29 -19.19 -2.47
N ASP A 49 0.00 -18.88 -2.63
CA ASP A 49 1.06 -19.84 -2.35
C ASP A 49 1.17 -20.14 -0.86
N GLN A 50 0.79 -19.16 -0.02
CA GLN A 50 0.69 -19.34 1.42
C GLN A 50 -0.40 -18.45 2.03
N VAL A 51 -1.19 -18.99 2.95
CA VAL A 51 -2.15 -18.26 3.78
C VAL A 51 -1.63 -18.20 5.21
N ILE A 52 -1.44 -17.00 5.73
CA ILE A 52 -0.95 -16.73 7.08
C ILE A 52 -2.12 -16.19 7.90
N LEU A 53 -2.63 -17.02 8.81
CA LEU A 53 -3.71 -16.60 9.69
C LEU A 53 -3.16 -15.74 10.83
N CYS A 54 -3.76 -14.58 11.02
CA CYS A 54 -3.39 -13.63 12.04
C CYS A 54 -4.65 -13.05 12.69
N GLU A 55 -4.74 -13.13 14.02
CA GLU A 55 -5.85 -12.50 14.73
C GLU A 55 -5.81 -10.98 14.53
N ASN A 56 -6.91 -10.45 14.03
CA ASN A 56 -7.06 -9.04 13.79
C ASN A 56 -7.93 -8.41 14.88
N THR A 57 -7.34 -8.17 16.04
CA THR A 57 -8.04 -7.69 17.24
C THR A 57 -8.18 -6.17 17.34
N ALA A 58 -7.43 -5.42 16.54
CA ALA A 58 -7.38 -3.97 16.61
C ALA A 58 -7.93 -3.33 15.33
N SER A 59 -9.01 -2.58 15.45
CA SER A 59 -9.55 -1.77 14.37
C SER A 59 -9.46 -0.28 14.69
N ASP A 60 -9.25 0.53 13.65
CA ASP A 60 -9.50 1.96 13.66
C ASP A 60 -10.69 2.25 12.76
N ASP A 61 -11.43 3.30 13.04
CA ASP A 61 -12.46 3.79 12.13
C ASP A 61 -11.82 4.59 10.99
N ARG A 62 -12.23 4.31 9.77
CA ARG A 62 -11.86 5.06 8.59
C ARG A 62 -13.12 5.51 7.84
N TRP A 63 -13.06 6.69 7.21
CA TRP A 63 -14.07 7.10 6.27
C TRP A 63 -13.94 6.28 4.98
N PHE A 64 -15.08 5.81 4.48
CA PHE A 64 -15.16 5.15 3.19
C PHE A 64 -14.97 6.16 2.04
N ASP A 65 -14.87 5.65 0.81
CA ASP A 65 -14.60 6.46 -0.38
C ASP A 65 -15.65 7.55 -0.65
N ASP A 66 -16.88 7.35 -0.15
CA ASP A 66 -17.97 8.34 -0.19
C ASP A 66 -17.83 9.45 0.87
N PHE A 67 -16.89 9.33 1.79
CA PHE A 67 -16.69 10.21 2.96
C PHE A 67 -17.90 10.37 3.88
N ALA A 68 -18.95 9.58 3.69
CA ALA A 68 -20.18 9.61 4.48
C ALA A 68 -20.26 8.44 5.48
N THR A 69 -19.68 7.30 5.12
CA THR A 69 -19.73 6.07 5.91
C THR A 69 -18.41 5.84 6.64
N LYS A 70 -18.49 5.63 7.94
CA LYS A 70 -17.35 5.12 8.75
C LYS A 70 -17.39 3.61 8.76
N MET A 71 -16.21 3.00 8.62
CA MET A 71 -16.07 1.56 8.67
C MET A 71 -14.80 1.16 9.44
N PRO A 72 -14.77 -0.05 10.02
CA PRO A 72 -13.57 -0.59 10.63
C PRO A 72 -12.44 -0.70 9.59
N TRP A 73 -11.24 -0.35 10.02
CA TRP A 73 -10.04 -0.51 9.23
C TRP A 73 -9.04 -1.41 9.94
N HIS A 74 -8.74 -2.53 9.33
CA HIS A 74 -8.08 -3.68 9.94
C HIS A 74 -6.64 -3.86 9.44
N ASN A 75 -5.83 -2.84 9.28
CA ASN A 75 -4.49 -3.00 8.71
C ASN A 75 -3.34 -2.64 9.68
N ARG A 76 -3.57 -2.76 11.00
CA ARG A 76 -2.51 -2.52 12.00
C ARG A 76 -1.42 -3.58 11.99
N THR A 77 -1.75 -4.79 11.57
CA THR A 77 -0.85 -5.96 11.52
C THR A 77 0.28 -5.79 10.51
N ARG A 78 0.15 -4.88 9.54
CA ARG A 78 1.18 -4.62 8.53
C ARG A 78 2.55 -4.24 9.12
N ALA A 79 2.59 -3.65 10.31
CA ALA A 79 3.83 -3.38 11.02
C ALA A 79 4.61 -4.66 11.40
N GLN A 80 3.97 -5.83 11.32
CA GLN A 80 4.58 -7.14 11.58
C GLN A 80 5.00 -7.87 10.29
N ALA A 81 5.08 -7.18 9.15
CA ALA A 81 5.42 -7.82 7.88
C ALA A 81 6.77 -8.53 7.91
N TYR A 82 7.74 -8.01 8.67
CA TYR A 82 9.04 -8.64 8.81
C TYR A 82 8.95 -10.01 9.51
N GLU A 83 8.17 -10.11 10.57
CA GLU A 83 7.98 -11.36 11.34
C GLU A 83 7.13 -12.38 10.58
N LEU A 84 6.06 -11.90 9.92
CA LEU A 84 5.07 -12.75 9.25
C LEU A 84 5.53 -13.24 7.88
N SER A 85 6.45 -12.54 7.22
CA SER A 85 6.88 -12.95 5.89
C SER A 85 7.61 -14.29 5.92
N PRO A 86 7.29 -15.23 5.01
CA PRO A 86 8.01 -16.49 4.86
C PRO A 86 9.29 -16.37 3.99
N TRP A 87 9.58 -15.19 3.43
CA TRP A 87 10.63 -14.97 2.45
C TRP A 87 11.87 -14.30 3.03
N ASP A 88 13.04 -14.56 2.43
CA ASP A 88 14.28 -13.81 2.74
C ASP A 88 14.24 -12.38 2.19
N GLN A 89 13.63 -12.21 1.02
CA GLN A 89 13.34 -10.92 0.42
C GLN A 89 11.85 -10.82 0.13
N THR A 90 11.21 -9.76 0.60
CA THR A 90 9.77 -9.61 0.57
C THR A 90 9.36 -8.32 -0.08
N LEU A 91 8.44 -8.42 -1.04
CA LEU A 91 7.70 -7.29 -1.60
C LEU A 91 6.34 -7.20 -0.90
N VAL A 92 6.14 -6.19 -0.05
CA VAL A 92 4.86 -5.95 0.62
C VAL A 92 4.03 -5.01 -0.22
N LEU A 93 2.80 -5.40 -0.56
CA LEU A 93 1.88 -4.61 -1.38
C LEU A 93 0.53 -4.41 -0.69
N ASP A 94 -0.12 -3.27 -0.94
CA ASP A 94 -1.55 -3.10 -0.66
C ASP A 94 -2.38 -4.00 -1.60
N ALA A 95 -3.50 -4.54 -1.11
CA ALA A 95 -4.41 -5.35 -1.92
C ALA A 95 -5.04 -4.57 -3.10
N ASP A 96 -5.03 -3.24 -3.02
CA ASP A 96 -5.52 -2.31 -4.04
C ASP A 96 -4.39 -1.69 -4.88
N PHE A 97 -3.21 -2.29 -4.88
CA PHE A 97 -2.13 -1.93 -5.80
C PHE A 97 -2.20 -2.76 -7.08
N VAL A 98 -2.39 -2.09 -8.21
CA VAL A 98 -2.49 -2.72 -9.54
C VAL A 98 -1.10 -2.94 -10.09
N VAL A 99 -0.71 -4.20 -10.23
CA VAL A 99 0.53 -4.61 -10.92
C VAL A 99 0.17 -4.88 -12.38
N ALA A 100 0.60 -4.03 -13.29
CA ALA A 100 0.33 -4.11 -14.72
C ALA A 100 1.61 -4.11 -15.56
N SER A 101 2.77 -4.19 -14.92
CA SER A 101 4.09 -4.22 -15.55
C SER A 101 5.08 -5.04 -14.73
N ASP A 102 6.28 -5.21 -15.26
CA ASP A 102 7.41 -5.83 -14.57
C ASP A 102 8.31 -4.80 -13.83
N GLN A 103 7.90 -3.56 -13.73
CA GLN A 103 8.71 -2.47 -13.17
C GLN A 103 9.23 -2.78 -11.76
N LEU A 104 8.43 -3.46 -10.94
CA LEU A 104 8.83 -3.85 -9.58
C LEU A 104 9.97 -4.88 -9.54
N ARG A 105 10.35 -5.53 -10.67
CA ARG A 105 11.57 -6.36 -10.73
C ARG A 105 12.81 -5.55 -10.37
N THR A 106 12.88 -4.29 -10.82
CA THR A 106 14.00 -3.39 -10.48
C THR A 106 14.13 -3.17 -8.97
N VAL A 107 13.00 -3.17 -8.23
CA VAL A 107 13.01 -3.09 -6.77
C VAL A 107 13.54 -4.37 -6.15
N LEU A 108 13.15 -5.54 -6.68
CA LEU A 108 13.61 -6.85 -6.22
C LEU A 108 15.10 -7.11 -6.55
N GLU A 109 15.60 -6.56 -7.64
CA GLU A 109 17.01 -6.67 -8.05
C GLU A 109 17.93 -5.72 -7.29
N SER A 110 17.37 -4.75 -6.55
CA SER A 110 18.15 -3.82 -5.73
C SER A 110 18.91 -4.56 -4.62
N ASP A 111 20.08 -4.07 -4.28
CA ASP A 111 20.91 -4.53 -3.16
C ASP A 111 20.53 -3.88 -1.81
N GLN A 112 19.57 -2.96 -1.82
CA GLN A 112 19.14 -2.27 -0.62
C GLN A 112 18.40 -3.21 0.34
N ASP A 113 18.59 -2.98 1.63
CA ASP A 113 17.92 -3.75 2.70
C ASP A 113 16.45 -3.39 2.88
N PHE A 114 16.08 -2.16 2.52
CA PHE A 114 14.70 -1.66 2.60
C PHE A 114 14.45 -0.60 1.53
N LEU A 115 13.30 -0.65 0.86
CA LEU A 115 12.83 0.34 -0.10
C LEU A 115 11.35 0.64 0.10
N ALA A 116 10.97 1.91 -0.04
CA ALA A 116 9.58 2.36 -0.09
C ALA A 116 9.47 3.61 -0.97
N HIS A 117 8.25 4.00 -1.37
CA HIS A 117 8.06 5.23 -2.11
C HIS A 117 8.16 6.46 -1.19
N ARG A 118 9.00 7.42 -1.60
CA ARG A 118 9.09 8.73 -0.94
C ARG A 118 8.05 9.71 -1.51
N TRP A 119 7.74 9.61 -2.78
CA TRP A 119 6.88 10.52 -3.50
C TRP A 119 5.70 9.78 -4.13
N ALA A 120 4.57 10.48 -4.23
CA ALA A 120 3.40 10.01 -4.98
C ALA A 120 2.83 11.15 -5.82
N TYR A 121 2.06 10.80 -6.85
CA TYR A 121 1.36 11.76 -7.68
C TYR A 121 0.00 11.19 -8.12
N ASP A 122 -0.96 12.09 -8.36
CA ASP A 122 -2.21 11.72 -9.00
C ASP A 122 -2.00 11.50 -10.50
N ILE A 123 -2.38 10.32 -10.99
CA ILE A 123 -2.23 9.93 -12.40
C ILE A 123 -2.93 10.92 -13.34
N THR A 124 -4.06 11.50 -12.90
CA THR A 124 -4.82 12.44 -13.72
C THR A 124 -4.27 13.86 -13.65
N GLY A 125 -3.38 14.14 -12.70
CA GLY A 125 -2.85 15.48 -12.45
C GLY A 125 -3.87 16.48 -11.92
N GLN A 126 -5.03 16.02 -11.43
CA GLN A 126 -6.08 16.90 -10.90
C GLN A 126 -5.94 17.17 -9.41
N ASP A 127 -5.34 16.25 -8.67
CA ASP A 127 -5.10 16.41 -7.23
C ASP A 127 -3.63 16.76 -6.94
N ASP A 128 -3.43 17.67 -5.98
CA ASP A 128 -2.10 18.09 -5.54
C ASP A 128 -1.59 17.20 -4.43
N PHE A 129 -0.78 16.20 -4.79
CA PHE A 129 -0.16 15.27 -3.86
C PHE A 129 0.99 15.89 -3.04
N ARG A 130 1.41 17.13 -3.30
CA ARG A 130 2.46 17.81 -2.51
C ARG A 130 2.10 17.94 -1.04
N GLN A 131 0.81 18.02 -0.70
CA GLN A 131 0.32 18.01 0.67
C GLN A 131 0.69 16.72 1.44
N TYR A 132 1.00 15.62 0.74
CA TYR A 132 1.42 14.36 1.32
C TYR A 132 2.94 14.16 1.34
N ASN A 133 3.73 15.15 0.94
CA ASN A 133 5.19 15.05 0.96
C ASN A 133 5.75 15.11 2.38
N TYR A 134 4.99 15.72 3.27
CA TYR A 134 5.36 15.87 4.68
C TYR A 134 4.15 15.61 5.57
N PHE A 135 4.40 15.17 6.79
CA PHE A 135 3.36 15.05 7.78
C PHE A 135 3.73 15.72 9.09
N GLY A 136 2.68 16.04 9.89
CA GLY A 136 2.84 16.75 11.16
C GLY A 136 3.32 18.18 11.00
N TYR A 137 3.31 18.92 12.12
CA TYR A 137 3.65 20.33 12.11
C TYR A 137 5.14 20.61 11.83
N ASN A 138 5.98 19.64 12.12
CA ASN A 138 7.43 19.74 11.94
C ASN A 138 7.90 19.33 10.52
N HIS A 139 6.97 19.20 9.57
CA HIS A 139 7.27 18.83 8.18
C HIS A 139 8.17 17.59 8.06
N MET A 140 7.88 16.55 8.83
CA MET A 140 8.63 15.30 8.72
C MET A 140 8.38 14.65 7.35
N PRO A 141 9.43 14.17 6.67
CA PRO A 141 9.28 13.46 5.41
C PRO A 141 8.27 12.32 5.53
N MET A 142 7.29 12.30 4.62
CA MET A 142 6.28 11.24 4.56
C MET A 142 6.70 10.17 3.56
N TRP A 143 6.51 8.91 3.93
CA TRP A 143 6.76 7.74 3.11
C TRP A 143 5.46 6.96 2.90
N TRP A 144 5.36 6.29 1.77
CA TRP A 144 4.18 5.52 1.41
C TRP A 144 4.42 4.03 1.69
N ALA A 145 3.57 3.45 2.53
CA ALA A 145 3.63 2.04 2.88
C ALA A 145 2.89 1.14 1.87
N THR A 146 2.37 1.69 0.78
CA THR A 146 1.64 0.96 -0.27
C THR A 146 2.49 -0.11 -0.93
N VAL A 147 3.76 0.24 -1.22
CA VAL A 147 4.77 -0.68 -1.74
C VAL A 147 6.00 -0.56 -0.86
N MET A 148 6.42 -1.67 -0.25
CA MET A 148 7.65 -1.77 0.52
C MET A 148 8.40 -3.02 0.07
N MET A 149 9.71 -2.93 -0.06
CA MET A 149 10.57 -4.10 -0.22
C MET A 149 11.53 -4.16 0.95
N PHE A 150 11.74 -5.35 1.48
CA PHE A 150 12.79 -5.57 2.48
C PHE A 150 13.50 -6.90 2.29
N ARG A 151 14.75 -6.95 2.75
CA ARG A 151 15.54 -8.15 2.94
C ARG A 151 15.64 -8.48 4.43
N ARG A 152 15.88 -9.75 4.78
CA ARG A 152 16.18 -10.16 6.16
C ARG A 152 17.50 -9.55 6.58
N SER A 153 17.47 -8.37 7.21
CA SER A 153 18.63 -7.62 7.69
C SER A 153 18.32 -6.93 9.01
N LEU A 154 19.36 -6.50 9.71
CA LEU A 154 19.19 -5.73 10.95
C LEU A 154 18.48 -4.38 10.70
N GLN A 155 18.78 -3.71 9.57
CA GLN A 155 18.12 -2.45 9.23
C GLN A 155 16.62 -2.64 9.04
N ALA A 156 16.20 -3.61 8.23
CA ALA A 156 14.79 -3.91 8.03
C ALA A 156 14.09 -4.32 9.33
N GLN A 157 14.74 -5.14 10.15
CA GLN A 157 14.23 -5.52 11.47
C GLN A 157 13.98 -4.30 12.37
N LEU A 158 14.93 -3.36 12.42
CA LEU A 158 14.79 -2.13 13.20
C LEU A 158 13.67 -1.22 12.69
N ILE A 159 13.48 -1.14 11.35
CA ILE A 159 12.38 -0.38 10.75
C ILE A 159 11.03 -0.96 11.20
N PHE A 160 10.80 -2.26 11.05
CA PHE A 160 9.52 -2.88 11.41
C PHE A 160 9.30 -2.91 12.93
N ALA A 161 10.33 -3.12 13.74
CA ALA A 161 10.24 -2.98 15.18
C ALA A 161 9.85 -1.54 15.59
N SER A 162 10.40 -0.54 14.93
CA SER A 162 10.03 0.87 15.14
C SER A 162 8.61 1.16 14.67
N MET A 163 8.16 0.60 13.54
CA MET A 163 6.75 0.70 13.11
C MET A 163 5.80 0.10 14.15
N THR A 164 6.13 -1.05 14.71
CA THR A 164 5.36 -1.71 15.78
C THR A 164 5.32 -0.83 17.04
N MET A 165 6.45 -0.29 17.46
CA MET A 165 6.54 0.63 18.60
C MET A 165 5.67 1.89 18.38
N VAL A 166 5.71 2.47 17.18
CA VAL A 166 4.87 3.63 16.82
C VAL A 166 3.39 3.26 16.84
N ARG A 167 3.01 2.11 16.27
CA ARG A 167 1.64 1.60 16.26
C ARG A 167 1.10 1.46 17.69
N ASP A 168 1.85 0.80 18.55
CA ASP A 168 1.42 0.49 19.92
C ASP A 168 1.36 1.73 20.82
N ASN A 169 2.11 2.78 20.46
CA ASN A 169 2.17 4.06 21.15
C ASN A 169 1.68 5.23 20.28
N TRP A 170 0.69 5.00 19.39
CA TRP A 170 0.29 5.98 18.39
C TRP A 170 -0.06 7.35 18.96
N THR A 171 -0.79 7.40 20.06
CA THR A 171 -1.15 8.68 20.71
C THR A 171 0.08 9.50 21.13
N HIS A 172 1.13 8.83 21.64
CA HIS A 172 2.39 9.49 22.00
C HIS A 172 3.06 10.07 20.76
N TYR A 173 3.29 9.25 19.73
CA TYR A 173 3.99 9.68 18.51
C TYR A 173 3.20 10.74 17.73
N ARG A 174 1.89 10.59 17.64
CA ARG A 174 1.00 11.60 17.06
C ARG A 174 1.20 12.97 17.71
N ASN A 175 1.23 13.02 19.03
CA ASN A 175 1.42 14.27 19.78
C ASN A 175 2.85 14.81 19.63
N LEU A 176 3.85 13.95 19.69
CA LEU A 176 5.27 14.31 19.53
C LEU A 176 5.53 15.00 18.18
N TYR A 177 5.01 14.43 17.10
CA TYR A 177 5.15 14.97 15.75
C TYR A 177 4.04 15.95 15.35
N LYS A 178 3.14 16.27 16.28
CA LYS A 178 2.02 17.22 16.08
C LYS A 178 1.20 16.90 14.83
N ASN A 179 0.87 15.61 14.66
CA ASN A 179 -0.02 15.18 13.59
C ASN A 179 -1.47 15.45 14.00
N PRO A 180 -2.23 16.29 13.27
CA PRO A 180 -3.60 16.62 13.61
C PRO A 180 -4.57 15.43 13.44
N ARG A 181 -4.21 14.44 12.60
CA ARG A 181 -5.08 13.31 12.31
C ARG A 181 -5.04 12.28 13.43
N PRO A 182 -6.19 11.93 14.05
CA PRO A 182 -6.22 10.97 15.17
C PRO A 182 -6.00 9.52 14.73
N THR A 183 -6.42 9.17 13.52
CA THR A 183 -6.39 7.79 13.01
C THR A 183 -4.96 7.35 12.70
N TYR A 184 -4.60 6.17 13.18
CA TYR A 184 -3.35 5.51 12.82
C TYR A 184 -3.31 5.22 11.30
N ARG A 185 -2.14 5.39 10.70
CA ARG A 185 -1.86 5.02 9.31
C ARG A 185 -0.49 4.38 9.20
N ASN A 186 -0.39 3.33 8.39
CA ASN A 186 0.90 2.67 8.12
C ASN A 186 1.92 3.62 7.50
N ASP A 187 1.50 4.53 6.63
CA ASP A 187 2.36 5.58 6.05
C ASP A 187 3.01 6.45 7.13
N HIS A 188 2.24 6.85 8.14
CA HIS A 188 2.76 7.65 9.25
C HIS A 188 3.72 6.84 10.12
N ALA A 189 3.37 5.58 10.44
CA ALA A 189 4.23 4.72 11.23
C ALA A 189 5.55 4.43 10.52
N LEU A 190 5.50 4.12 9.22
CA LEU A 190 6.67 3.94 8.37
C LEU A 190 7.53 5.21 8.34
N SER A 191 6.91 6.38 8.14
CA SER A 191 7.61 7.66 8.08
C SER A 191 8.36 7.96 9.38
N ILE A 192 7.73 7.71 10.53
CA ILE A 192 8.36 7.89 11.85
C ILE A 192 9.48 6.86 12.04
N ALA A 193 9.23 5.59 11.70
CA ALA A 193 10.20 4.52 11.85
C ALA A 193 11.48 4.78 11.05
N LEU A 194 11.34 5.16 9.78
CA LEU A 194 12.49 5.50 8.92
C LEU A 194 13.26 6.69 9.47
N ASN A 195 12.56 7.75 9.91
CA ASN A 195 13.24 8.91 10.50
C ASN A 195 13.99 8.55 11.79
N ILE A 196 13.45 7.65 12.63
CA ILE A 196 14.14 7.19 13.86
C ILE A 196 15.38 6.39 13.49
N VAL A 197 15.24 5.40 12.59
CA VAL A 197 16.35 4.49 12.21
C VAL A 197 17.45 5.24 11.47
N ASP A 198 17.10 6.20 10.62
CA ASP A 198 18.06 7.01 9.86
C ASP A 198 18.57 8.24 10.63
N GLY A 199 18.25 8.38 11.92
CA GLY A 199 18.68 9.49 12.78
C GLY A 199 18.19 10.86 12.33
N HIS A 200 17.00 10.93 11.71
CA HIS A 200 16.41 12.15 11.15
C HIS A 200 17.23 12.80 10.02
N THR A 201 18.05 12.03 9.35
CA THR A 201 18.80 12.47 8.16
C THR A 201 18.08 12.06 6.89
N ALA A 202 18.51 12.59 5.74
CA ALA A 202 17.96 12.18 4.46
C ALA A 202 18.31 10.71 4.18
N SER A 203 17.31 9.87 4.00
CA SER A 203 17.48 8.46 3.66
C SER A 203 17.64 8.27 2.16
N SER A 204 18.49 7.31 1.78
CA SER A 204 18.65 6.85 0.41
C SER A 204 17.67 5.72 0.03
N THR A 205 16.80 5.33 0.92
CA THR A 205 15.95 4.11 0.85
C THR A 205 14.73 4.24 -0.07
N SER A 206 14.71 5.20 -0.99
CA SER A 206 13.57 5.44 -1.87
C SER A 206 13.57 4.54 -3.08
N ILE A 207 12.39 3.98 -3.42
CA ILE A 207 12.11 3.49 -4.76
C ILE A 207 12.35 4.65 -5.73
N PRO A 208 13.09 4.45 -6.86
CA PRO A 208 13.61 5.56 -7.69
C PRO A 208 12.57 6.30 -8.53
N TRP A 209 11.29 5.94 -8.44
CA TRP A 209 10.18 6.63 -9.08
C TRP A 209 9.06 6.95 -8.08
N SER A 210 8.15 7.84 -8.46
CA SER A 210 7.01 8.22 -7.63
C SER A 210 5.88 7.20 -7.74
N LEU A 211 5.19 6.95 -6.64
CA LEU A 211 3.99 6.13 -6.60
C LEU A 211 2.87 6.80 -7.42
N ALA A 212 2.49 6.16 -8.52
CA ALA A 212 1.31 6.55 -9.27
C ALA A 212 0.06 6.19 -8.48
N SER A 213 -0.84 7.14 -8.24
CA SER A 213 -2.04 6.94 -7.43
C SER A 213 -3.28 7.45 -8.15
N LEU A 214 -4.38 6.73 -7.99
CA LEU A 214 -5.69 7.11 -8.48
C LEU A 214 -6.61 7.40 -7.30
N ILE A 215 -7.07 8.64 -7.18
CA ILE A 215 -7.95 9.05 -6.07
C ILE A 215 -9.36 8.46 -6.21
N PRO A 216 -10.13 8.30 -5.10
CA PRO A 216 -11.46 7.68 -5.12
C PRO A 216 -12.50 8.39 -5.99
N ALA A 217 -12.31 9.69 -6.25
CA ALA A 217 -13.24 10.49 -7.06
C ALA A 217 -13.23 10.14 -8.56
N HIS A 218 -12.22 9.39 -9.02
CA HIS A 218 -12.07 9.03 -10.43
C HIS A 218 -12.57 7.62 -10.69
N GLN A 219 -13.28 7.45 -11.81
CA GLN A 219 -13.80 6.14 -12.21
C GLN A 219 -12.70 5.34 -12.92
N LEU A 220 -12.59 4.07 -12.56
CA LEU A 220 -11.65 3.12 -13.14
C LEU A 220 -12.42 2.02 -13.88
N THR A 221 -12.05 1.76 -15.11
CA THR A 221 -12.59 0.67 -15.92
C THR A 221 -11.44 -0.10 -16.57
N GLN A 222 -11.46 -1.40 -16.49
CA GLN A 222 -10.50 -2.22 -17.22
C GLN A 222 -10.96 -2.38 -18.66
N LEU A 223 -10.11 -2.06 -19.63
CA LEU A 223 -10.38 -2.22 -21.06
C LEU A 223 -9.95 -3.59 -21.56
N GLN A 224 -8.73 -3.96 -21.17
CA GLN A 224 -8.07 -5.23 -21.49
C GLN A 224 -7.13 -5.59 -20.35
N GLN A 225 -6.50 -6.74 -20.42
CA GLN A 225 -5.43 -7.10 -19.52
C GLN A 225 -4.34 -6.01 -19.56
N ASP A 226 -3.99 -5.46 -18.37
CA ASP A 226 -2.98 -4.40 -18.19
C ASP A 226 -3.31 -3.06 -18.88
N SER A 227 -4.56 -2.87 -19.33
CA SER A 227 -5.05 -1.62 -19.89
C SER A 227 -6.29 -1.14 -19.16
N TYR A 228 -6.25 0.11 -18.70
CA TYR A 228 -7.29 0.71 -17.88
C TYR A 228 -7.66 2.09 -18.41
N ARG A 229 -8.92 2.42 -18.35
CA ARG A 229 -9.44 3.76 -18.60
C ARG A 229 -9.78 4.43 -17.27
N VAL A 230 -9.32 5.66 -17.12
CA VAL A 230 -9.66 6.52 -15.99
C VAL A 230 -10.48 7.68 -16.51
N ASP A 231 -11.73 7.78 -16.05
CA ASP A 231 -12.62 8.91 -16.33
C ASP A 231 -12.61 9.86 -15.14
N PHE A 232 -12.46 11.16 -15.39
CA PHE A 232 -12.36 12.19 -14.37
C PHE A 232 -12.93 13.53 -14.86
N VAL A 233 -13.19 14.43 -13.92
CA VAL A 233 -13.56 15.81 -14.21
C VAL A 233 -12.36 16.71 -13.93
N ASN A 234 -11.95 17.49 -14.93
CA ASN A 234 -10.79 18.38 -14.77
C ASN A 234 -11.15 19.63 -13.92
N SER A 235 -10.15 20.44 -13.59
CA SER A 235 -10.29 21.66 -12.81
C SER A 235 -11.25 22.73 -13.41
N GLN A 236 -11.61 22.57 -14.71
CA GLN A 236 -12.59 23.41 -15.41
C GLN A 236 -14.01 22.81 -15.39
N GLY A 237 -14.24 21.72 -14.67
CA GLY A 237 -15.54 21.02 -14.63
C GLY A 237 -15.84 20.21 -15.89
N LYS A 238 -14.87 19.95 -16.77
CA LYS A 238 -15.09 19.20 -18.01
C LYS A 238 -14.71 17.74 -17.85
N PRO A 239 -15.54 16.79 -18.33
CA PRO A 239 -15.19 15.37 -18.34
C PRO A 239 -13.97 15.13 -19.24
N ARG A 240 -13.07 14.29 -18.79
CA ARG A 240 -11.85 13.84 -19.44
C ARG A 240 -11.63 12.36 -19.16
N TRP A 241 -10.76 11.76 -19.92
CA TRP A 241 -10.28 10.41 -19.67
C TRP A 241 -8.82 10.27 -20.11
N ILE A 242 -8.16 9.30 -19.51
CA ILE A 242 -6.83 8.83 -19.92
C ILE A 242 -6.85 7.30 -19.99
N GLU A 243 -5.95 6.75 -20.75
CA GLU A 243 -5.69 5.30 -20.80
C GLU A 243 -4.34 5.03 -20.16
N LEU A 244 -4.32 4.03 -19.27
CA LEU A 244 -3.12 3.49 -18.64
C LEU A 244 -2.85 2.13 -19.26
N GLN A 245 -1.68 1.95 -19.85
CA GLN A 245 -1.27 0.68 -20.44
C GLN A 245 0.07 0.24 -19.86
N GLY A 246 0.09 -0.95 -19.25
CA GLY A 246 1.30 -1.50 -18.65
C GLY A 246 1.92 -0.59 -17.60
N GLN A 247 1.10 0.11 -16.82
CA GLN A 247 1.53 1.02 -15.76
C GLN A 247 1.01 0.53 -14.41
N ASP A 248 1.91 0.38 -13.45
CA ASP A 248 1.56 0.07 -12.06
C ASP A 248 1.00 1.31 -11.35
N PHE A 249 -0.02 1.11 -10.52
CA PHE A 249 -0.61 2.22 -9.76
C PHE A 249 -1.39 1.76 -8.51
N HIS A 250 -1.55 2.66 -7.56
CA HIS A 250 -2.37 2.48 -6.37
C HIS A 250 -3.81 2.97 -6.63
N ALA A 251 -4.78 2.05 -6.67
CA ALA A 251 -6.19 2.36 -6.86
C ALA A 251 -6.84 2.66 -5.51
N MET A 252 -6.85 3.93 -5.08
CA MET A 252 -7.42 4.33 -3.78
C MET A 252 -8.95 4.18 -3.73
N GLY A 253 -9.64 4.16 -4.89
CA GLY A 253 -11.08 3.93 -5.03
C GLY A 253 -11.44 2.45 -5.05
N LYS A 254 -11.74 1.87 -3.86
CA LYS A 254 -11.98 0.44 -3.69
C LYS A 254 -13.21 -0.07 -4.43
N GLN A 255 -14.24 0.76 -4.58
CA GLN A 255 -15.48 0.36 -5.29
C GLN A 255 -15.21 0.05 -6.76
N HIS A 256 -14.45 0.91 -7.44
CA HIS A 256 -14.14 0.72 -8.86
C HIS A 256 -13.24 -0.49 -9.08
N LEU A 257 -12.21 -0.66 -8.25
CA LEU A 257 -11.35 -1.84 -8.32
C LEU A 257 -12.12 -3.11 -7.98
N GLY A 258 -12.98 -3.08 -6.95
CA GLY A 258 -13.83 -4.21 -6.58
C GLY A 258 -14.77 -4.65 -7.70
N ALA A 259 -15.34 -3.71 -8.46
CA ALA A 259 -16.16 -4.02 -9.62
C ALA A 259 -15.35 -4.71 -10.74
N ILE A 260 -14.11 -4.30 -10.97
CA ILE A 260 -13.20 -4.97 -11.90
C ILE A 260 -12.92 -6.39 -11.42
N VAL A 261 -12.52 -6.55 -10.15
CA VAL A 261 -12.20 -7.87 -9.56
C VAL A 261 -13.39 -8.82 -9.68
N ALA A 262 -14.61 -8.37 -9.33
CA ALA A 262 -15.82 -9.17 -9.42
C ALA A 262 -16.16 -9.62 -10.87
N SER A 263 -15.70 -8.91 -11.89
CA SER A 263 -15.89 -9.31 -13.28
C SER A 263 -14.94 -10.43 -13.75
N HIS A 264 -13.93 -10.79 -12.91
CA HIS A 264 -12.95 -11.85 -13.18
C HIS A 264 -13.15 -13.09 -12.30
N SER A 265 -14.08 -12.99 -11.32
CA SER A 265 -14.49 -14.10 -10.44
C SER A 265 -15.63 -14.88 -11.09
#